data_d615451e68529e5cf8b729acc44d6169
#
_entry.id   d615451e68529e5cf8b729acc44d6169
#
_cell.length_a   1.000
_cell.length_b   1.000
_cell.length_c   1.000
_cell.angle_alpha   90.00
_cell.angle_beta   90.00
_cell.angle_gamma   90.00
#
_symmetry.space_group_name_H-M   'P 1'
#
loop_
_entity.id
_entity.type
_entity.pdbx_description
1 polymer ?
#
loop_
_entity_poly.entity_id
_entity_poly.type
_entity_poly.pdbx_seq_one_letter_code
_entity_poly.pdbx_strand_id
1 'polypeptide(L)'
;MSMTIEGDQGPVTAQATPAEQKDDIAALAKGGRTNVFGFLLRLAARLPFLFIAGRWYGADALGRFAYAVLVVEFVAQIATLGLKRGLAGALAQTERPHSHVVTDAMVVTLIASLLGAGLLIAFPQAMFPNSGINGLDRLLALIVIAVATSDVSLAACAYRFDIGATVRARSIIEPWAISIGAFGFAYYSLRDGLILSYVVSMVAAMIASIIPMWRHYGRPHGWRPDAGLLWRLA
;
A
#
# COMPACT_ATOMS: atom_id res chain seq x y z
N MET A 1 39.54 -24.61 52.81
CA MET A 1 38.76 -23.50 52.25
C MET A 1 38.79 -23.68 50.75
N SER A 2 37.79 -24.48 50.26
CA SER A 2 37.74 -24.93 48.86
C SER A 2 36.65 -24.12 48.20
N MET A 3 37.03 -23.29 47.25
CA MET A 3 36.14 -22.41 46.51
C MET A 3 35.75 -23.12 45.21
N THR A 4 34.50 -23.61 45.16
CA THR A 4 33.91 -24.22 43.96
C THR A 4 33.45 -23.11 43.05
N ILE A 5 34.07 -22.97 41.89
CA ILE A 5 33.64 -22.07 40.84
C ILE A 5 32.49 -22.75 40.11
N GLU A 6 31.28 -22.28 40.34
CA GLU A 6 30.06 -22.65 39.62
C GLU A 6 30.08 -21.96 38.26
N GLY A 7 30.25 -22.75 37.21
CA GLY A 7 30.28 -22.25 35.81
C GLY A 7 28.92 -21.73 35.40
N ASP A 8 28.86 -20.47 35.08
CA ASP A 8 27.75 -19.81 34.38
C ASP A 8 27.58 -20.43 32.98
N GLN A 9 26.62 -21.35 32.82
CA GLN A 9 26.17 -21.83 31.52
C GLN A 9 25.22 -20.79 30.96
N GLY A 10 25.73 -19.87 30.13
CA GLY A 10 24.92 -18.99 29.31
C GLY A 10 23.86 -19.75 28.51
N PRO A 11 22.77 -19.09 28.05
CA PRO A 11 21.63 -19.74 27.43
C PRO A 11 22.08 -20.54 26.20
N VAL A 12 21.93 -21.88 26.32
CA VAL A 12 22.13 -22.81 25.20
C VAL A 12 21.09 -22.43 24.15
N THR A 13 21.52 -21.75 23.09
CA THR A 13 20.74 -21.58 21.87
C THR A 13 20.40 -22.98 21.36
N ALA A 14 19.16 -23.41 21.58
CA ALA A 14 18.65 -24.66 21.08
C ALA A 14 18.84 -24.67 19.55
N GLN A 15 19.82 -25.46 19.08
CA GLN A 15 19.99 -25.68 17.65
C GLN A 15 18.75 -26.39 17.14
N ALA A 16 18.03 -25.75 16.20
CA ALA A 16 16.86 -26.35 15.56
C ALA A 16 17.21 -27.73 14.99
N THR A 17 16.33 -28.70 15.22
CA THR A 17 16.53 -30.06 14.74
C THR A 17 16.60 -30.09 13.21
N PRO A 18 17.32 -31.05 12.60
CA PRO A 18 17.38 -31.15 11.13
C PRO A 18 16.02 -31.26 10.41
N ALA A 19 14.99 -31.69 11.12
CA ALA A 19 13.62 -31.73 10.63
C ALA A 19 12.98 -30.32 10.62
N GLU A 20 13.13 -29.55 11.69
CA GLU A 20 12.65 -28.17 11.80
C GLU A 20 13.33 -27.26 10.77
N GLN A 21 14.66 -27.43 10.56
CA GLN A 21 15.38 -26.71 9.51
C GLN A 21 14.86 -27.01 8.10
N LYS A 22 14.47 -28.26 7.80
CA LYS A 22 13.89 -28.62 6.50
C LYS A 22 12.51 -28.01 6.29
N ASP A 23 11.70 -27.99 7.34
CA ASP A 23 10.36 -27.39 7.29
C ASP A 23 10.43 -25.86 7.15
N ASP A 24 11.37 -25.21 7.82
CA ASP A 24 11.63 -23.77 7.68
C ASP A 24 12.13 -23.42 6.27
N ILE A 25 13.06 -24.19 5.72
CA ILE A 25 13.55 -24.01 4.34
C ILE A 25 12.42 -24.24 3.33
N ALA A 26 11.57 -25.24 3.54
CA ALA A 26 10.43 -25.47 2.66
C ALA A 26 9.39 -24.33 2.74
N ALA A 27 9.14 -23.79 3.93
CA ALA A 27 8.26 -22.63 4.14
C ALA A 27 8.83 -21.36 3.49
N LEU A 28 10.14 -21.11 3.64
CA LEU A 28 10.84 -20.00 3.00
C LEU A 28 10.83 -20.13 1.46
N ALA A 29 11.07 -21.33 0.93
CA ALA A 29 11.03 -21.60 -0.49
C ALA A 29 9.63 -21.41 -1.08
N LYS A 30 8.58 -21.84 -0.36
CA LYS A 30 7.18 -21.63 -0.72
C LYS A 30 6.81 -20.14 -0.72
N GLY A 31 7.23 -19.40 0.30
CA GLY A 31 7.04 -17.94 0.39
C GLY A 31 7.77 -17.20 -0.72
N GLY A 32 9.03 -17.58 -1.02
CA GLY A 32 9.82 -17.03 -2.11
C GLY A 32 9.18 -17.24 -3.48
N ARG A 33 8.70 -18.45 -3.79
CA ARG A 33 7.99 -18.76 -5.04
C ARG A 33 6.71 -17.94 -5.19
N THR A 34 5.94 -17.77 -4.12
CA THR A 34 4.70 -16.97 -4.13
C THR A 34 5.00 -15.51 -4.40
N ASN A 35 6.07 -14.96 -3.83
CA ASN A 35 6.50 -13.58 -4.07
C ASN A 35 6.99 -13.38 -5.50
N VAL A 36 7.81 -14.30 -6.03
CA VAL A 36 8.29 -14.24 -7.44
C VAL A 36 7.12 -14.35 -8.40
N PHE A 37 6.21 -15.29 -8.17
CA PHE A 37 5.01 -15.44 -9.00
C PHE A 37 4.12 -14.19 -8.95
N GLY A 38 3.89 -13.62 -7.76
CA GLY A 38 3.15 -12.37 -7.58
C GLY A 38 3.81 -11.18 -8.29
N PHE A 39 5.15 -11.12 -8.28
CA PHE A 39 5.90 -10.10 -9.01
C PHE A 39 5.76 -10.27 -10.54
N LEU A 40 5.93 -11.49 -11.06
CA LEU A 40 5.75 -11.78 -12.48
C LEU A 40 4.33 -11.52 -12.94
N LEU A 41 3.34 -11.88 -12.14
CA LEU A 41 1.93 -11.62 -12.42
C LEU A 41 1.66 -10.11 -12.49
N ARG A 42 2.21 -9.33 -11.56
CA ARG A 42 2.11 -7.86 -11.57
C ARG A 42 2.76 -7.27 -12.81
N LEU A 43 3.95 -7.75 -13.17
CA LEU A 43 4.66 -7.28 -14.36
C LEU A 43 3.85 -7.59 -15.62
N ALA A 44 3.41 -8.83 -15.80
CA ALA A 44 2.61 -9.25 -16.94
C ALA A 44 1.28 -8.47 -17.03
N ALA A 45 0.63 -8.22 -15.91
CA ALA A 45 -0.64 -7.48 -15.88
C ALA A 45 -0.48 -5.97 -16.19
N ARG A 46 0.73 -5.41 -16.10
CA ARG A 46 1.03 -4.01 -16.51
C ARG A 46 1.32 -3.85 -17.99
N LEU A 47 1.71 -4.92 -18.69
CA LEU A 47 2.03 -4.87 -20.12
C LEU A 47 0.85 -4.39 -20.99
N PRO A 48 -0.41 -4.88 -20.81
CA PRO A 48 -1.56 -4.39 -21.58
C PRO A 48 -1.75 -2.88 -21.41
N PHE A 49 -1.63 -2.35 -20.18
CA PHE A 49 -1.72 -0.91 -19.93
C PHE A 49 -0.66 -0.12 -20.71
N LEU A 50 0.60 -0.53 -20.64
CA LEU A 50 1.69 0.16 -21.34
C LEU A 50 1.52 0.13 -22.85
N PHE A 51 1.03 -1.00 -23.40
CA PHE A 51 0.74 -1.13 -24.82
C PHE A 51 -0.40 -0.19 -25.24
N ILE A 52 -1.52 -0.17 -24.50
CA ILE A 52 -2.66 0.71 -24.77
C ILE A 52 -2.24 2.17 -24.63
N ALA A 53 -1.54 2.53 -23.54
CA ALA A 53 -1.13 3.90 -23.28
C ALA A 53 -0.17 4.42 -24.36
N GLY A 54 0.85 3.64 -24.75
CA GLY A 54 1.79 4.04 -25.79
C GLY A 54 1.18 4.09 -27.19
N ARG A 55 0.27 3.17 -27.51
CA ARG A 55 -0.29 3.05 -28.87
C ARG A 55 -1.42 4.04 -29.14
N TRP A 56 -2.28 4.31 -28.15
CA TRP A 56 -3.50 5.11 -28.34
C TRP A 56 -3.37 6.52 -27.82
N TYR A 57 -2.72 6.72 -26.67
CA TYR A 57 -2.57 8.04 -26.06
C TYR A 57 -1.31 8.79 -26.51
N GLY A 58 -0.29 8.04 -26.92
CA GLY A 58 0.98 8.61 -27.39
C GLY A 58 1.97 8.92 -26.26
N ALA A 59 3.21 9.23 -26.66
CA ALA A 59 4.33 9.42 -25.73
C ALA A 59 4.16 10.66 -24.83
N ASP A 60 3.62 11.75 -25.36
CA ASP A 60 3.44 13.00 -24.60
C ASP A 60 2.42 12.85 -23.49
N ALA A 61 1.25 12.24 -23.77
CA ALA A 61 0.22 11.99 -22.77
C ALA A 61 0.71 11.00 -21.71
N LEU A 62 1.45 9.97 -22.13
CA LEU A 62 2.02 8.97 -21.19
C LEU A 62 3.10 9.61 -20.32
N GLY A 63 3.98 10.47 -20.87
CA GLY A 63 5.03 11.16 -20.12
C GLY A 63 4.44 12.13 -19.09
N ARG A 64 3.44 12.93 -19.51
CA ARG A 64 2.70 13.84 -18.63
C ARG A 64 2.03 13.08 -17.47
N PHE A 65 1.36 11.98 -17.78
CA PHE A 65 0.71 11.11 -16.81
C PHE A 65 1.72 10.48 -15.84
N ALA A 66 2.82 9.91 -16.36
CA ALA A 66 3.83 9.24 -15.56
C ALA A 66 4.49 10.18 -14.55
N TYR A 67 4.81 11.42 -14.96
CA TYR A 67 5.35 12.43 -14.06
C TYR A 67 4.35 12.79 -12.95
N ALA A 68 3.10 13.05 -13.30
CA ALA A 68 2.07 13.41 -12.34
C ALA A 68 1.81 12.28 -11.33
N VAL A 69 1.78 11.02 -11.78
CA VAL A 69 1.65 9.84 -10.91
C VAL A 69 2.82 9.74 -9.95
N LEU A 70 4.06 9.96 -10.42
CA LEU A 70 5.25 9.93 -9.56
C LEU A 70 5.14 10.94 -8.41
N VAL A 71 4.70 12.16 -8.69
CA VAL A 71 4.49 13.19 -7.65
C VAL A 71 3.41 12.76 -6.65
N VAL A 72 2.27 12.25 -7.14
CA VAL A 72 1.16 11.80 -6.31
C VAL A 72 1.55 10.62 -5.43
N GLU A 73 2.25 9.62 -5.99
CA GLU A 73 2.72 8.47 -5.23
C GLU A 73 3.77 8.86 -4.18
N PHE A 74 4.65 9.81 -4.49
CA PHE A 74 5.61 10.35 -3.53
C PHE A 74 4.92 11.01 -2.34
N VAL A 75 3.93 11.89 -2.60
CA VAL A 75 3.13 12.52 -1.55
C VAL A 75 2.35 11.46 -0.75
N ALA A 76 1.80 10.44 -1.42
CA ALA A 76 1.11 9.33 -0.73
C ALA A 76 2.05 8.53 0.19
N GLN A 77 3.31 8.28 -0.21
CA GLN A 77 4.29 7.63 0.65
C GLN A 77 4.61 8.47 1.90
N ILE A 78 4.73 9.80 1.75
CA ILE A 78 4.88 10.70 2.90
C ILE A 78 3.64 10.63 3.80
N ALA A 79 2.44 10.65 3.21
CA ALA A 79 1.18 10.61 3.96
C ALA A 79 0.96 9.31 4.75
N THR A 80 1.65 8.21 4.41
CA THR A 80 1.64 7.00 5.25
C THR A 80 2.41 7.16 6.56
N LEU A 81 3.24 8.21 6.72
CA LEU A 81 4.00 8.51 7.93
C LEU A 81 4.80 7.29 8.46
N GLY A 82 5.27 6.42 7.59
CA GLY A 82 5.97 5.19 7.96
C GLY A 82 5.08 4.07 8.50
N LEU A 83 3.78 4.27 8.66
CA LEU A 83 2.80 3.28 9.17
C LEU A 83 2.82 1.97 8.38
N LYS A 84 3.12 2.03 7.09
CA LYS A 84 3.30 0.82 6.26
C LYS A 84 4.31 -0.19 6.84
N ARG A 85 5.33 0.29 7.56
CA ARG A 85 6.35 -0.55 8.20
C ARG A 85 6.19 -0.61 9.72
N GLY A 86 5.78 0.50 10.34
CA GLY A 86 5.68 0.63 11.80
C GLY A 86 4.44 -0.03 12.40
N LEU A 87 3.35 -0.19 11.63
CA LEU A 87 2.08 -0.70 12.15
C LEU A 87 2.21 -2.11 12.75
N ALA A 88 2.98 -2.99 12.14
CA ALA A 88 3.19 -4.34 12.65
C ALA A 88 3.87 -4.33 14.04
N GLY A 89 4.87 -3.46 14.23
CA GLY A 89 5.52 -3.26 15.54
C GLY A 89 4.56 -2.68 16.58
N ALA A 90 3.74 -1.70 16.20
CA ALA A 90 2.73 -1.10 17.07
C ALA A 90 1.67 -2.13 17.50
N LEU A 91 1.24 -3.00 16.60
CA LEU A 91 0.28 -4.08 16.89
C LEU A 91 0.88 -5.16 17.78
N ALA A 92 2.17 -5.46 17.64
CA ALA A 92 2.86 -6.47 18.45
C ALA A 92 3.14 -6.02 19.89
N GLN A 93 3.30 -4.71 20.12
CA GLN A 93 3.66 -4.14 21.41
C GLN A 93 2.48 -3.58 22.21
N THR A 94 1.27 -3.58 21.63
CA THR A 94 0.10 -2.98 22.26
C THR A 94 -0.67 -3.97 23.11
N GLU A 95 -1.15 -3.51 24.27
CA GLU A 95 -2.17 -4.21 25.08
C GLU A 95 -3.60 -3.84 24.69
N ARG A 96 -3.76 -2.80 23.84
CA ARG A 96 -5.07 -2.35 23.36
C ARG A 96 -5.64 -3.31 22.30
N PRO A 97 -6.97 -3.34 22.13
CA PRO A 97 -7.58 -4.09 21.03
C PRO A 97 -6.97 -3.68 19.68
N HIS A 98 -6.52 -4.63 18.89
CA HIS A 98 -5.89 -4.37 17.59
C HIS A 98 -6.78 -3.57 16.65
N SER A 99 -8.12 -3.73 16.75
CA SER A 99 -9.09 -2.93 15.99
C SER A 99 -8.97 -1.43 16.27
N HIS A 100 -8.67 -1.03 17.52
CA HIS A 100 -8.50 0.37 17.89
C HIS A 100 -7.21 0.94 17.30
N VAL A 101 -6.10 0.20 17.38
CA VAL A 101 -4.80 0.64 16.83
C VAL A 101 -4.85 0.78 15.32
N VAL A 102 -5.49 -0.18 14.61
CA VAL A 102 -5.68 -0.09 13.16
C VAL A 102 -6.57 1.10 12.79
N THR A 103 -7.62 1.37 13.58
CA THR A 103 -8.49 2.54 13.34
C THR A 103 -7.74 3.85 13.57
N ASP A 104 -6.93 3.94 14.63
CA ASP A 104 -6.08 5.10 14.90
C ASP A 104 -5.11 5.33 13.73
N ALA A 105 -4.44 4.28 13.24
CA ALA A 105 -3.55 4.36 12.09
C ALA A 105 -4.27 4.81 10.81
N MET A 106 -5.48 4.31 10.56
CA MET A 106 -6.31 4.72 9.42
C MET A 106 -6.73 6.18 9.50
N VAL A 107 -7.09 6.67 10.70
CA VAL A 107 -7.46 8.08 10.91
C VAL A 107 -6.26 9.00 10.67
N VAL A 108 -5.08 8.68 11.22
CA VAL A 108 -3.85 9.46 10.97
C VAL A 108 -3.52 9.50 9.49
N THR A 109 -3.55 8.34 8.82
CA THR A 109 -3.28 8.24 7.38
C THR A 109 -4.30 9.06 6.57
N LEU A 110 -5.57 9.00 6.95
CA LEU A 110 -6.63 9.76 6.28
C LEU A 110 -6.39 11.28 6.41
N ILE A 111 -6.07 11.76 7.61
CA ILE A 111 -5.78 13.18 7.84
C ILE A 111 -4.56 13.61 7.04
N ALA A 112 -3.45 12.87 7.13
CA ALA A 112 -2.21 13.18 6.41
C ALA A 112 -2.41 13.14 4.89
N SER A 113 -3.16 12.16 4.38
CA SER A 113 -3.46 12.05 2.94
C SER A 113 -4.42 13.12 2.44
N LEU A 114 -5.37 13.57 3.25
CA LEU A 114 -6.22 14.72 2.94
C LEU A 114 -5.42 16.02 2.86
N LEU A 115 -4.47 16.22 3.77
CA LEU A 115 -3.55 17.37 3.73
C LEU A 115 -2.66 17.31 2.48
N GLY A 116 -2.08 16.16 2.16
CA GLY A 116 -1.28 15.96 0.95
C GLY A 116 -2.08 16.17 -0.34
N ALA A 117 -3.29 15.62 -0.42
CA ALA A 117 -4.19 15.83 -1.55
C ALA A 117 -4.60 17.31 -1.67
N GLY A 118 -4.95 17.97 -0.56
CA GLY A 118 -5.27 19.38 -0.51
C GLY A 118 -4.13 20.26 -1.02
N LEU A 119 -2.88 19.96 -0.64
CA LEU A 119 -1.69 20.64 -1.12
C LEU A 119 -1.53 20.51 -2.64
N LEU A 120 -1.70 19.31 -3.20
CA LEU A 120 -1.62 19.09 -4.64
C LEU A 120 -2.78 19.75 -5.42
N ILE A 121 -3.97 19.84 -4.83
CA ILE A 121 -5.10 20.57 -5.42
C ILE A 121 -4.84 22.07 -5.41
N ALA A 122 -4.21 22.60 -4.35
CA ALA A 122 -3.85 24.02 -4.26
C ALA A 122 -2.69 24.39 -5.20
N PHE A 123 -1.75 23.46 -5.40
CA PHE A 123 -0.57 23.66 -6.26
C PHE A 123 -0.48 22.60 -7.37
N PRO A 124 -1.44 22.57 -8.32
CA PRO A 124 -1.50 21.52 -9.34
C PRO A 124 -0.32 21.57 -10.32
N GLN A 125 0.43 22.70 -10.37
CA GLN A 125 1.65 22.84 -11.16
C GLN A 125 2.75 21.87 -10.70
N ALA A 126 2.71 21.40 -9.46
CA ALA A 126 3.63 20.37 -8.97
C ALA A 126 3.46 19.05 -9.74
N MET A 127 2.22 18.71 -10.13
CA MET A 127 1.92 17.51 -10.94
C MET A 127 2.08 17.78 -12.44
N PHE A 128 1.83 19.01 -12.90
CA PHE A 128 1.78 19.38 -14.31
C PHE A 128 2.54 20.69 -14.59
N PRO A 129 3.88 20.70 -14.46
CA PRO A 129 4.66 21.94 -14.52
C PRO A 129 4.62 22.66 -15.89
N ASN A 130 4.48 21.91 -16.99
CA ASN A 130 4.57 22.42 -18.35
C ASN A 130 3.29 22.20 -19.18
N SER A 131 2.14 21.98 -18.52
CA SER A 131 0.90 21.62 -19.22
C SER A 131 -0.25 22.48 -18.76
N GLY A 132 -1.21 22.76 -19.66
CA GLY A 132 -2.51 23.32 -19.27
C GLY A 132 -3.24 22.37 -18.32
N ILE A 133 -3.77 22.91 -17.23
CA ILE A 133 -4.43 22.15 -16.17
C ILE A 133 -5.95 22.27 -16.34
N ASN A 134 -6.66 21.14 -16.28
CA ASN A 134 -8.12 21.11 -16.27
C ASN A 134 -8.67 20.56 -14.93
N GLY A 135 -10.01 20.51 -14.79
CA GLY A 135 -10.65 20.01 -13.59
C GLY A 135 -10.39 18.53 -13.32
N LEU A 136 -10.24 17.71 -14.37
CA LEU A 136 -9.97 16.27 -14.27
C LEU A 136 -8.54 15.98 -13.80
N ASP A 137 -7.59 16.84 -14.14
CA ASP A 137 -6.21 16.75 -13.66
C ASP A 137 -6.13 16.79 -12.12
N ARG A 138 -7.01 17.56 -11.47
CA ARG A 138 -7.07 17.69 -10.01
C ARG A 138 -7.57 16.41 -9.33
N LEU A 139 -8.33 15.56 -10.04
CA LEU A 139 -8.76 14.28 -9.49
C LEU A 139 -7.57 13.36 -9.16
N LEU A 140 -6.45 13.54 -9.86
CA LEU A 140 -5.24 12.78 -9.60
C LEU A 140 -4.72 13.00 -8.17
N ALA A 141 -4.88 14.21 -7.61
CA ALA A 141 -4.50 14.49 -6.24
C ALA A 141 -5.27 13.65 -5.21
N LEU A 142 -6.54 13.30 -5.48
CA LEU A 142 -7.35 12.47 -4.59
C LEU A 142 -6.81 11.04 -4.47
N ILE A 143 -5.97 10.60 -5.40
CA ILE A 143 -5.33 9.30 -5.36
C ILE A 143 -4.38 9.16 -4.17
N VAL A 144 -3.83 10.27 -3.66
CA VAL A 144 -3.02 10.27 -2.43
C VAL A 144 -3.78 9.54 -1.30
N ILE A 145 -5.08 9.81 -1.17
CA ILE A 145 -5.93 9.18 -0.16
C ILE A 145 -6.07 7.68 -0.46
N ALA A 146 -6.35 7.34 -1.71
CA ALA A 146 -6.57 5.94 -2.10
C ALA A 146 -5.29 5.09 -1.93
N VAL A 147 -4.13 5.62 -2.30
CA VAL A 147 -2.85 4.91 -2.17
C VAL A 147 -2.47 4.76 -0.70
N ALA A 148 -2.48 5.85 0.08
CA ALA A 148 -2.05 5.83 1.47
C ALA A 148 -2.94 4.92 2.33
N THR A 149 -4.28 5.04 2.20
CA THR A 149 -5.22 4.19 2.94
C THR A 149 -5.13 2.72 2.53
N SER A 150 -4.93 2.44 1.22
CA SER A 150 -4.71 1.09 0.72
C SER A 150 -3.43 0.47 1.32
N ASP A 151 -2.32 1.21 1.35
CA ASP A 151 -1.03 0.72 1.85
C ASP A 151 -1.10 0.37 3.35
N VAL A 152 -1.73 1.22 4.15
CA VAL A 152 -1.90 0.98 5.60
C VAL A 152 -2.87 -0.18 5.84
N SER A 153 -3.97 -0.28 5.07
CA SER A 153 -4.90 -1.42 5.14
C SER A 153 -4.22 -2.74 4.82
N LEU A 154 -3.36 -2.78 3.78
CA LEU A 154 -2.60 -3.98 3.41
C LEU A 154 -1.53 -4.32 4.45
N ALA A 155 -0.90 -3.33 5.10
CA ALA A 155 0.01 -3.56 6.20
C ALA A 155 -0.70 -4.22 7.40
N ALA A 156 -1.92 -3.78 7.72
CA ALA A 156 -2.76 -4.40 8.73
C ALA A 156 -3.12 -5.85 8.37
N CYS A 157 -3.49 -6.12 7.10
CA CYS A 157 -3.76 -7.48 6.63
C CYS A 157 -2.52 -8.38 6.70
N ALA A 158 -1.34 -7.84 6.36
CA ALA A 158 -0.07 -8.57 6.42
C ALA A 158 0.28 -9.00 7.85
N TYR A 159 -0.01 -8.20 8.86
CA TYR A 159 0.14 -8.59 10.27
C TYR A 159 -0.71 -9.82 10.64
N ARG A 160 -1.85 -10.01 9.98
CA ARG A 160 -2.72 -11.19 10.12
C ARG A 160 -2.35 -12.33 9.15
N PHE A 161 -1.17 -12.26 8.51
CA PHE A 161 -0.70 -13.21 7.50
C PHE A 161 -1.59 -13.33 6.26
N ASP A 162 -2.52 -12.39 6.01
CA ASP A 162 -3.30 -12.35 4.77
C ASP A 162 -2.52 -11.65 3.66
N ILE A 163 -1.48 -12.32 3.18
CA ILE A 163 -0.69 -11.88 2.01
C ILE A 163 -1.56 -11.90 0.74
N GLY A 164 -2.59 -12.77 0.71
CA GLY A 164 -3.53 -12.86 -0.40
C GLY A 164 -4.28 -11.55 -0.67
N ALA A 165 -4.56 -10.75 0.36
CA ALA A 165 -5.16 -9.42 0.20
C ALA A 165 -4.26 -8.50 -0.65
N THR A 166 -2.94 -8.50 -0.38
CA THR A 166 -1.96 -7.72 -1.14
C THR A 166 -1.88 -8.16 -2.59
N VAL A 167 -1.83 -9.48 -2.84
CA VAL A 167 -1.80 -10.01 -4.21
C VAL A 167 -3.07 -9.63 -4.97
N ARG A 168 -4.24 -9.80 -4.37
CA ARG A 168 -5.52 -9.42 -4.99
C ARG A 168 -5.57 -7.94 -5.33
N ALA A 169 -5.27 -7.06 -4.38
CA ALA A 169 -5.37 -5.61 -4.58
C ALA A 169 -4.31 -5.08 -5.55
N ARG A 170 -3.03 -5.41 -5.33
CA ARG A 170 -1.89 -4.80 -6.03
C ARG A 170 -1.42 -5.55 -7.27
N SER A 171 -1.65 -6.87 -7.37
CA SER A 171 -1.17 -7.67 -8.51
C SER A 171 -2.28 -8.05 -9.49
N ILE A 172 -3.55 -7.99 -9.06
CA ILE A 172 -4.69 -8.34 -9.91
C ILE A 172 -5.55 -7.11 -10.16
N ILE A 173 -6.22 -6.57 -9.13
CA ILE A 173 -7.27 -5.55 -9.30
C ILE A 173 -6.68 -4.26 -9.87
N GLU A 174 -5.62 -3.73 -9.27
CA GLU A 174 -5.00 -2.48 -9.72
C GLU A 174 -4.58 -2.53 -11.21
N PRO A 175 -3.72 -3.49 -11.67
CA PRO A 175 -3.23 -3.45 -13.04
C PRO A 175 -4.29 -3.86 -14.09
N TRP A 176 -5.27 -4.67 -13.72
CA TRP A 176 -6.36 -4.97 -14.63
C TRP A 176 -7.36 -3.81 -14.73
N ALA A 177 -7.69 -3.16 -13.62
CA ALA A 177 -8.57 -2.00 -13.62
C ALA A 177 -7.99 -0.84 -14.43
N ILE A 178 -6.68 -0.54 -14.30
CA ILE A 178 -6.04 0.51 -15.10
C ILE A 178 -6.00 0.16 -16.59
N SER A 179 -5.76 -1.11 -16.95
CA SER A 179 -5.72 -1.55 -18.34
C SER A 179 -7.09 -1.47 -19.00
N ILE A 180 -8.14 -1.98 -18.34
CA ILE A 180 -9.52 -1.91 -18.80
C ILE A 180 -9.98 -0.45 -18.88
N GLY A 181 -9.66 0.35 -17.86
CA GLY A 181 -9.95 1.77 -17.82
C GLY A 181 -9.27 2.53 -18.95
N ALA A 182 -7.97 2.30 -19.19
CA ALA A 182 -7.24 2.95 -20.28
C ALA A 182 -7.84 2.61 -21.65
N PHE A 183 -8.27 1.36 -21.86
CA PHE A 183 -8.99 0.97 -23.07
C PHE A 183 -10.32 1.71 -23.19
N GLY A 184 -11.16 1.69 -22.16
CA GLY A 184 -12.49 2.29 -22.20
C GLY A 184 -12.47 3.81 -22.30
N PHE A 185 -11.63 4.48 -21.51
CA PHE A 185 -11.55 5.95 -21.52
C PHE A 185 -10.81 6.53 -22.72
N ALA A 186 -10.10 5.73 -23.53
CA ALA A 186 -9.55 6.18 -24.80
C ALA A 186 -10.64 6.66 -25.76
N TYR A 187 -11.84 6.08 -25.68
CA TYR A 187 -13.00 6.51 -26.47
C TYR A 187 -13.64 7.81 -25.94
N TYR A 188 -13.38 8.16 -24.67
CA TYR A 188 -13.89 9.37 -24.05
C TYR A 188 -12.94 10.56 -24.24
N SER A 189 -11.68 10.40 -23.88
CA SER A 189 -10.67 11.45 -23.97
C SER A 189 -9.27 10.88 -24.04
N LEU A 190 -8.54 11.17 -25.10
CA LEU A 190 -7.12 10.80 -25.21
C LEU A 190 -6.22 11.63 -24.29
N ARG A 191 -6.69 12.79 -23.81
CA ARG A 191 -5.94 13.64 -22.88
C ARG A 191 -6.07 13.15 -21.44
N ASP A 192 -7.30 12.87 -21.00
CA ASP A 192 -7.61 12.65 -19.57
C ASP A 192 -7.87 11.19 -19.24
N GLY A 193 -8.00 10.32 -20.25
CA GLY A 193 -8.36 8.92 -20.08
C GLY A 193 -7.36 8.13 -19.23
N LEU A 194 -6.05 8.42 -19.30
CA LEU A 194 -5.06 7.78 -18.44
C LEU A 194 -5.26 8.17 -16.96
N ILE A 195 -5.58 9.44 -16.71
CA ILE A 195 -5.85 9.93 -15.35
C ILE A 195 -7.09 9.24 -14.77
N LEU A 196 -8.19 9.22 -15.54
CA LEU A 196 -9.43 8.55 -15.13
C LEU A 196 -9.23 7.06 -14.88
N SER A 197 -8.46 6.39 -15.74
CA SER A 197 -8.11 4.97 -15.60
C SER A 197 -7.38 4.69 -14.30
N TYR A 198 -6.43 5.57 -13.96
CA TYR A 198 -5.63 5.43 -12.74
C TYR A 198 -6.48 5.73 -11.49
N VAL A 199 -7.34 6.76 -11.53
CA VAL A 199 -8.27 7.06 -10.43
C VAL A 199 -9.17 5.85 -10.15
N VAL A 200 -9.81 5.28 -11.18
CA VAL A 200 -10.67 4.10 -11.04
C VAL A 200 -9.89 2.90 -10.49
N SER A 201 -8.68 2.66 -11.01
CA SER A 201 -7.81 1.58 -10.58
C SER A 201 -7.43 1.70 -9.10
N MET A 202 -7.01 2.89 -8.66
CA MET A 202 -6.60 3.11 -7.27
C MET A 202 -7.78 3.05 -6.29
N VAL A 203 -8.95 3.54 -6.67
CA VAL A 203 -10.18 3.39 -5.87
C VAL A 203 -10.57 1.92 -5.77
N ALA A 204 -10.51 1.16 -6.86
CA ALA A 204 -10.79 -0.27 -6.83
C ALA A 204 -9.79 -1.04 -5.94
N ALA A 205 -8.49 -0.72 -6.02
CA ALA A 205 -7.46 -1.29 -5.16
C ALA A 205 -7.67 -0.92 -3.67
N MET A 206 -8.07 0.32 -3.39
CA MET A 206 -8.41 0.77 -2.04
C MET A 206 -9.58 -0.02 -1.46
N ILE A 207 -10.66 -0.18 -2.21
CA ILE A 207 -11.82 -0.99 -1.78
C ILE A 207 -11.40 -2.43 -1.53
N ALA A 208 -10.60 -3.01 -2.44
CA ALA A 208 -10.11 -4.38 -2.33
C ALA A 208 -9.15 -4.60 -1.14
N SER A 209 -8.52 -3.54 -0.63
CA SER A 209 -7.64 -3.59 0.55
C SER A 209 -8.40 -3.35 1.86
N ILE A 210 -9.39 -2.45 1.84
CA ILE A 210 -10.17 -2.10 3.04
C ILE A 210 -11.12 -3.25 3.44
N ILE A 211 -11.76 -3.92 2.49
CA ILE A 211 -12.70 -5.01 2.78
C ILE A 211 -12.07 -6.14 3.63
N PRO A 212 -10.92 -6.74 3.26
CA PRO A 212 -10.29 -7.77 4.08
C PRO A 212 -9.81 -7.23 5.43
N MET A 213 -9.28 -5.99 5.47
CA MET A 213 -8.92 -5.36 6.74
C MET A 213 -10.10 -5.30 7.71
N TRP A 214 -11.27 -4.84 7.26
CA TRP A 214 -12.47 -4.80 8.10
C TRP A 214 -12.98 -6.18 8.50
N ARG A 215 -12.77 -7.20 7.68
CA ARG A 215 -13.12 -8.60 8.02
C ARG A 215 -12.23 -9.15 9.12
N HIS A 216 -10.93 -8.79 9.13
CA HIS A 216 -9.97 -9.26 10.13
C HIS A 216 -10.08 -8.55 11.49
N TYR A 217 -10.36 -7.25 11.48
CA TYR A 217 -10.34 -6.42 12.69
C TYR A 217 -11.72 -6.07 13.21
N GLY A 218 -12.75 -6.19 12.38
CA GLY A 218 -14.13 -5.83 12.74
C GLY A 218 -14.33 -4.32 12.93
N ARG A 219 -15.50 -3.97 13.45
CA ARG A 219 -15.81 -2.57 13.81
C ARG A 219 -15.25 -2.28 15.21
N PRO A 220 -14.59 -1.15 15.43
CA PRO A 220 -14.06 -0.79 16.74
C PRO A 220 -15.21 -0.36 17.67
N HIS A 221 -15.68 -1.27 18.52
CA HIS A 221 -16.68 -0.93 19.54
C HIS A 221 -16.03 -0.17 20.69
N GLY A 222 -16.63 0.97 21.08
CA GLY A 222 -16.08 1.78 22.17
C GLY A 222 -14.72 2.43 21.86
N TRP A 223 -14.40 2.62 20.60
CA TRP A 223 -13.16 3.25 20.17
C TRP A 223 -13.04 4.67 20.72
N ARG A 224 -11.88 4.95 21.30
CA ARG A 224 -11.47 6.30 21.71
C ARG A 224 -10.10 6.57 21.08
N PRO A 225 -9.93 7.70 20.37
CA PRO A 225 -8.63 8.06 19.80
C PRO A 225 -7.62 8.25 20.92
N ASP A 226 -6.43 7.69 20.76
CA ASP A 226 -5.33 7.88 21.68
C ASP A 226 -4.33 8.88 21.09
N ALA A 227 -4.39 10.11 21.58
CA ALA A 227 -3.51 11.18 21.11
C ALA A 227 -2.01 10.84 21.26
N GLY A 228 -1.64 10.07 22.30
CA GLY A 228 -0.25 9.63 22.50
C GLY A 228 0.20 8.62 21.46
N LEU A 229 -0.65 7.67 21.09
CA LEU A 229 -0.39 6.71 20.01
C LEU A 229 -0.39 7.42 18.64
N LEU A 230 -1.35 8.30 18.41
CA LEU A 230 -1.43 9.09 17.17
C LEU A 230 -0.14 9.89 16.93
N TRP A 231 0.41 10.50 17.98
CA TRP A 231 1.68 11.24 17.91
C TRP A 231 2.90 10.35 17.68
N ARG A 232 2.91 9.14 18.25
CA ARG A 232 4.01 8.17 18.03
C ARG A 232 3.96 7.52 16.64
N LEU A 233 2.79 7.48 16.03
CA LEU A 233 2.57 6.92 14.69
C LEU A 233 2.80 7.96 13.59
N ALA A 234 2.70 9.25 13.91
CA ALA A 234 2.97 10.38 13.00
C ALA A 234 4.44 10.78 12.99
#